data_222fe1248cbd347c4a5e5853c9c4c8fd
#
_entry.id   222fe1248cbd347c4a5e5853c9c4c8fd
#
_cell.length_a   1.000
_cell.length_b   1.000
_cell.length_c   1.000
_cell.angle_alpha   90.00
_cell.angle_beta   90.00
_cell.angle_gamma   90.00
#
_symmetry.space_group_name_H-M   'P 1'
#
loop_
_entity.id
_entity.type
_entity.pdbx_description
1 polymer ?
#
loop_
_entity_poly.entity_id
_entity_poly.type
_entity_poly.pdbx_seq_one_letter_code
_entity_poly.pdbx_strand_id
1 'polypeptide(L)'
;GGLGLGFTLKSVLESGNSKMRIELAELVPEVIEWNRTYLKELNGELLDDPCVDIKGMDVIDLIQNAEPRTYDAILLDVDNGPVAMVDANNDQLYSNSGIRLICRALKKGGRIVIWSAGPDLKFEKRLGEFCCKFQRVAAKVHDGAKRARHMLYTINPN
;
A
#
# COMPACT_ATOMS: atom_id res chain seq x y z
N GLY A 1 -0.57 -3.19 -1.78
CA GLY A 1 -2.04 -3.40 -1.86
C GLY A 1 -2.71 -2.27 -2.60
N GLY A 2 -3.65 -2.63 -3.48
CA GLY A 2 -4.32 -1.71 -4.38
C GLY A 2 -3.53 -1.42 -5.66
N LEU A 3 -4.19 -1.52 -6.81
CA LEU A 3 -3.64 -1.17 -8.12
C LEU A 3 -4.16 0.18 -8.59
N GLY A 4 -5.48 0.39 -8.47
CA GLY A 4 -6.14 1.60 -8.94
C GLY A 4 -5.77 1.94 -10.38
N LEU A 5 -5.31 3.18 -10.63
CA LEU A 5 -4.84 3.61 -11.94
C LEU A 5 -3.39 3.22 -12.26
N GLY A 6 -2.70 2.48 -11.41
CA GLY A 6 -1.35 1.98 -11.64
C GLY A 6 -0.21 2.95 -11.30
N PHE A 7 -0.47 4.16 -10.85
CA PHE A 7 0.57 5.16 -10.61
C PHE A 7 1.57 4.75 -9.52
N THR A 8 1.11 4.14 -8.44
CA THR A 8 1.98 3.66 -7.36
C THR A 8 2.90 2.55 -7.88
N LEU A 9 2.36 1.58 -8.61
CA LEU A 9 3.16 0.52 -9.24
C LEU A 9 4.19 1.09 -10.20
N LYS A 10 3.78 2.02 -11.08
CA LYS A 10 4.67 2.70 -12.03
C LYS A 10 5.85 3.36 -11.32
N SER A 11 5.58 4.14 -10.27
CA SER A 11 6.63 4.81 -9.49
C SER A 11 7.59 3.84 -8.82
N VAL A 12 7.08 2.70 -8.33
CA VAL A 12 7.91 1.64 -7.73
C VAL A 12 8.82 1.00 -8.79
N LEU A 13 8.29 0.68 -9.97
CA LEU A 13 9.07 0.10 -11.07
C LEU A 13 10.15 1.05 -11.56
N GLU A 14 9.83 2.33 -11.75
CA GLU A 14 10.79 3.35 -12.18
C GLU A 14 11.91 3.61 -11.14
N SER A 15 11.61 3.44 -9.85
CA SER A 15 12.56 3.67 -8.74
C SER A 15 13.33 2.42 -8.34
N GLY A 16 12.90 1.25 -8.79
CA GLY A 16 13.43 -0.04 -8.38
C GLY A 16 14.70 -0.45 -9.11
N ASN A 17 15.14 -1.66 -8.84
CA ASN A 17 16.29 -2.27 -9.50
C ASN A 17 15.94 -3.68 -10.02
N SER A 18 16.81 -4.27 -10.85
CA SER A 18 16.59 -5.55 -11.50
C SER A 18 16.40 -6.76 -10.57
N LYS A 19 16.67 -6.63 -9.28
CA LYS A 19 16.49 -7.69 -8.28
C LYS A 19 15.15 -7.59 -7.55
N MET A 20 14.40 -6.53 -7.79
CA MET A 20 13.10 -6.30 -7.14
C MET A 20 12.11 -7.39 -7.55
N ARG A 21 11.25 -7.76 -6.61
CA ARG A 21 10.05 -8.58 -6.85
C ARG A 21 8.88 -7.89 -6.19
N ILE A 22 7.77 -7.80 -6.89
CA ILE A 22 6.56 -7.12 -6.44
C ILE A 22 5.42 -8.12 -6.46
N GLU A 23 4.82 -8.37 -5.32
CA GLU A 23 3.51 -8.99 -5.24
C GLU A 23 2.46 -7.89 -5.13
N LEU A 24 1.58 -7.83 -6.10
CA LEU A 24 0.52 -6.82 -6.21
C LEU A 24 -0.84 -7.46 -5.92
N ALA A 25 -1.45 -7.12 -4.80
CA ALA A 25 -2.81 -7.52 -4.49
C ALA A 25 -3.81 -6.49 -5.01
N GLU A 26 -4.77 -6.93 -5.83
CA GLU A 26 -5.91 -6.16 -6.29
C GLU A 26 -7.16 -7.03 -6.20
N LEU A 27 -8.16 -6.55 -5.48
CA LEU A 27 -9.38 -7.31 -5.20
C LEU A 27 -10.35 -7.31 -6.38
N VAL A 28 -10.38 -6.23 -7.17
CA VAL A 28 -11.33 -6.00 -8.25
C VAL A 28 -10.74 -6.45 -9.59
N PRO A 29 -11.19 -7.58 -10.18
CA PRO A 29 -10.61 -8.08 -11.43
C PRO A 29 -10.72 -7.09 -12.59
N GLU A 30 -11.79 -6.29 -12.62
CA GLU A 30 -11.99 -5.27 -13.64
C GLU A 30 -10.90 -4.19 -13.61
N VAL A 31 -10.39 -3.83 -12.43
CA VAL A 31 -9.29 -2.87 -12.29
C VAL A 31 -8.00 -3.43 -12.91
N ILE A 32 -7.74 -4.73 -12.73
CA ILE A 32 -6.60 -5.41 -13.38
C ILE A 32 -6.78 -5.36 -14.89
N GLU A 33 -7.97 -5.71 -15.38
CA GLU A 33 -8.27 -5.72 -16.82
C GLU A 33 -8.19 -4.32 -17.44
N TRP A 34 -8.67 -3.28 -16.74
CA TRP A 34 -8.55 -1.90 -17.21
C TRP A 34 -7.10 -1.46 -17.34
N ASN A 35 -6.22 -1.86 -16.43
CA ASN A 35 -4.79 -1.57 -16.53
C ASN A 35 -4.12 -2.30 -17.71
N ARG A 36 -4.60 -3.50 -18.07
CA ARG A 36 -4.11 -4.23 -19.23
C ARG A 36 -4.62 -3.71 -20.57
N THR A 37 -5.74 -3.01 -20.58
CA THR A 37 -6.42 -2.54 -21.80
C THR A 37 -6.41 -1.02 -21.91
N TYR A 38 -7.31 -0.36 -21.22
CA TYR A 38 -7.58 1.08 -21.39
C TYR A 38 -6.48 1.97 -20.81
N LEU A 39 -5.80 1.55 -19.74
CA LEU A 39 -4.76 2.34 -19.08
C LEU A 39 -3.35 2.10 -19.64
N LYS A 40 -3.22 1.23 -20.64
CA LYS A 40 -1.94 0.98 -21.32
C LYS A 40 -1.35 2.24 -21.94
N GLU A 41 -2.16 3.10 -22.52
CA GLU A 41 -1.71 4.37 -23.07
C GLU A 41 -1.14 5.32 -22.01
N LEU A 42 -1.66 5.25 -20.78
CA LEU A 42 -1.22 6.07 -19.65
C LEU A 42 0.03 5.54 -18.96
N ASN A 43 0.08 4.24 -18.75
CA ASN A 43 1.04 3.61 -17.86
C ASN A 43 2.03 2.66 -18.56
N GLY A 44 1.78 2.30 -19.81
CA GLY A 44 2.53 1.23 -20.48
C GLY A 44 2.13 -0.17 -20.00
N GLU A 45 3.01 -1.11 -20.15
CA GLU A 45 2.76 -2.53 -19.86
C GLU A 45 3.21 -2.92 -18.44
N LEU A 46 2.78 -2.14 -17.43
CA LEU A 46 3.23 -2.33 -16.03
C LEU A 46 2.99 -3.75 -15.50
N LEU A 47 1.86 -4.35 -15.88
CA LEU A 47 1.45 -5.66 -15.37
C LEU A 47 2.16 -6.81 -16.08
N ASP A 48 2.85 -6.54 -17.20
CA ASP A 48 3.61 -7.52 -17.95
C ASP A 48 5.10 -7.49 -17.56
N ASP A 49 5.51 -6.62 -16.63
CA ASP A 49 6.87 -6.58 -16.11
C ASP A 49 7.18 -7.88 -15.36
N PRO A 50 8.27 -8.58 -15.69
CA PRO A 50 8.61 -9.89 -15.11
C PRO A 50 8.88 -9.86 -13.60
N CYS A 51 9.07 -8.70 -13.01
CA CYS A 51 9.20 -8.57 -11.55
C CYS A 51 7.86 -8.43 -10.82
N VAL A 52 6.72 -8.29 -11.55
CA VAL A 52 5.38 -8.09 -10.99
C VAL A 52 4.60 -9.40 -11.00
N ASP A 53 4.17 -9.83 -9.84
CA ASP A 53 3.29 -10.97 -9.63
C ASP A 53 1.93 -10.47 -9.11
N ILE A 54 0.89 -10.59 -9.95
CA ILE A 54 -0.44 -10.07 -9.65
C ILE A 54 -1.24 -11.13 -8.91
N LYS A 55 -1.78 -10.75 -7.77
CA LYS A 55 -2.67 -11.56 -6.93
C LYS A 55 -4.08 -10.95 -6.93
N GLY A 56 -5.03 -11.63 -7.59
CA GLY A 56 -6.46 -11.25 -7.57
C GLY A 56 -7.09 -11.60 -6.23
N MET A 57 -6.73 -10.88 -5.17
CA MET A 57 -7.18 -11.17 -3.80
C MET A 57 -7.07 -9.93 -2.91
N ASP A 58 -7.69 -10.02 -1.72
CA ASP A 58 -7.51 -9.00 -0.69
C ASP A 58 -6.05 -8.97 -0.20
N VAL A 59 -5.51 -7.76 -0.04
CA VAL A 59 -4.14 -7.57 0.46
C VAL A 59 -3.97 -8.10 1.88
N ILE A 60 -5.02 -8.08 2.71
CA ILE A 60 -4.93 -8.65 4.06
C ILE A 60 -4.73 -10.16 4.03
N ASP A 61 -5.40 -10.85 3.11
CA ASP A 61 -5.22 -12.30 2.91
C ASP A 61 -3.82 -12.61 2.40
N LEU A 62 -3.29 -11.80 1.47
CA LEU A 62 -1.91 -11.95 1.00
C LEU A 62 -0.91 -11.81 2.15
N ILE A 63 -1.06 -10.77 2.99
CA ILE A 63 -0.19 -10.54 4.15
C ILE A 63 -0.35 -11.64 5.21
N GLN A 64 -1.58 -12.09 5.44
CA GLN A 64 -1.87 -13.14 6.43
C GLN A 64 -1.24 -14.48 6.05
N ASN A 65 -1.24 -14.81 4.77
CA ASN A 65 -0.68 -16.07 4.25
C ASN A 65 0.83 -15.99 4.02
N ALA A 66 1.43 -14.79 4.07
CA ALA A 66 2.86 -14.63 3.93
C ALA A 66 3.62 -15.25 5.12
N GLU A 67 4.76 -15.85 4.83
CA GLU A 67 5.70 -16.27 5.87
C GLU A 67 6.22 -15.05 6.66
N PRO A 68 6.58 -15.22 7.93
CA PRO A 68 7.19 -14.13 8.69
C PRO A 68 8.47 -13.62 8.01
N ARG A 69 8.64 -12.29 7.98
CA ARG A 69 9.83 -11.64 7.42
C ARG A 69 10.03 -11.89 5.91
N THR A 70 8.94 -11.88 5.16
CA THR A 70 8.95 -12.03 3.70
C THR A 70 9.31 -10.73 2.99
N TYR A 71 8.70 -9.61 3.38
CA TYR A 71 8.75 -8.36 2.62
C TYR A 71 9.80 -7.38 3.14
N ASP A 72 10.51 -6.73 2.22
CA ASP A 72 11.38 -5.59 2.52
C ASP A 72 10.57 -4.29 2.68
N ALA A 73 9.47 -4.18 1.95
CA ALA A 73 8.52 -3.07 2.06
C ALA A 73 7.09 -3.54 1.80
N ILE A 74 6.12 -2.89 2.44
CA ILE A 74 4.68 -3.06 2.19
C ILE A 74 4.09 -1.68 1.93
N LEU A 75 3.49 -1.49 0.76
CA LEU A 75 2.79 -0.27 0.36
C LEU A 75 1.29 -0.54 0.32
N LEU A 76 0.52 0.25 1.04
CA LEU A 76 -0.93 0.14 1.12
C LEU A 76 -1.56 1.41 0.56
N ASP A 77 -2.16 1.28 -0.61
CA ASP A 77 -2.88 2.32 -1.34
C ASP A 77 -4.29 1.78 -1.66
N VAL A 78 -4.99 1.37 -0.60
CA VAL A 78 -6.32 0.77 -0.68
C VAL A 78 -7.36 1.76 -0.21
N ASP A 79 -8.34 2.06 -1.06
CA ASP A 79 -9.44 3.01 -0.83
C ASP A 79 -8.97 4.35 -0.24
N ASN A 80 -9.64 4.81 0.81
CA ASN A 80 -9.32 6.08 1.48
C ASN A 80 -8.37 5.92 2.68
N GLY A 81 -7.73 4.77 2.82
CA GLY A 81 -6.84 4.46 3.93
C GLY A 81 -7.57 4.41 5.28
N PRO A 82 -6.87 4.68 6.40
CA PRO A 82 -7.48 4.56 7.74
C PRO A 82 -8.62 5.51 8.03
N VAL A 83 -8.71 6.66 7.32
CA VAL A 83 -9.69 7.74 7.61
C VAL A 83 -11.10 7.40 7.16
N ALA A 84 -11.25 6.72 6.04
CA ALA A 84 -12.56 6.48 5.45
C ALA A 84 -12.89 5.00 5.45
N MET A 85 -13.55 4.60 6.50
CA MET A 85 -14.11 3.26 6.65
C MET A 85 -15.39 3.14 5.84
N VAL A 86 -15.26 2.95 4.53
CA VAL A 86 -16.39 2.66 3.65
C VAL A 86 -16.66 1.16 3.62
N ASP A 87 -15.65 0.34 3.90
CA ASP A 87 -15.78 -1.12 3.96
C ASP A 87 -15.29 -1.67 5.30
N ALA A 88 -16.09 -2.56 5.93
CA ALA A 88 -15.75 -3.21 7.20
C ALA A 88 -14.46 -4.06 7.12
N ASN A 89 -14.08 -4.49 5.92
CA ASN A 89 -12.84 -5.26 5.70
C ASN A 89 -11.58 -4.39 5.85
N ASN A 90 -11.64 -3.13 5.45
CA ASN A 90 -10.52 -2.19 5.62
C ASN A 90 -10.25 -1.85 7.08
N ASP A 91 -11.28 -1.90 7.95
CA ASP A 91 -11.12 -1.79 9.39
C ASP A 91 -10.17 -2.85 9.95
N GLN A 92 -10.21 -4.06 9.41
CA GLN A 92 -9.35 -5.16 9.85
C GLN A 92 -7.89 -4.87 9.54
N LEU A 93 -7.56 -4.34 8.35
CA LEU A 93 -6.19 -4.03 7.93
C LEU A 93 -5.50 -3.01 8.85
N TYR A 94 -6.25 -1.97 9.27
CA TYR A 94 -5.75 -0.89 10.12
C TYR A 94 -6.02 -1.09 11.61
N SER A 95 -6.59 -2.24 11.99
CA SER A 95 -6.79 -2.66 13.38
C SER A 95 -5.47 -3.05 14.06
N ASN A 96 -5.53 -3.25 15.36
CA ASN A 96 -4.39 -3.79 16.12
C ASN A 96 -3.91 -5.14 15.60
N SER A 97 -4.83 -6.01 15.16
CA SER A 97 -4.50 -7.32 14.57
C SER A 97 -3.85 -7.16 13.19
N GLY A 98 -4.39 -6.28 12.35
CA GLY A 98 -3.81 -5.98 11.03
C GLY A 98 -2.40 -5.42 11.12
N ILE A 99 -2.17 -4.44 12.00
CA ILE A 99 -0.82 -3.89 12.23
C ILE A 99 0.16 -4.99 12.65
N ARG A 100 -0.25 -5.92 13.52
CA ARG A 100 0.60 -7.07 13.91
C ARG A 100 0.93 -7.98 12.74
N LEU A 101 -0.05 -8.29 11.88
CA LEU A 101 0.15 -9.12 10.70
C LEU A 101 1.14 -8.46 9.73
N ILE A 102 0.96 -7.17 9.46
CA ILE A 102 1.87 -6.39 8.60
C ILE A 102 3.30 -6.39 9.17
N CYS A 103 3.44 -6.09 10.48
CA CYS A 103 4.76 -6.11 11.13
C CYS A 103 5.42 -7.50 11.12
N ARG A 104 4.63 -8.58 11.27
CA ARG A 104 5.14 -9.95 11.19
C ARG A 104 5.70 -10.28 9.80
N ALA A 105 5.00 -9.84 8.74
CA ALA A 105 5.37 -10.12 7.36
C ALA A 105 6.61 -9.34 6.90
N LEU A 106 6.97 -8.24 7.59
CA LEU A 106 8.15 -7.44 7.27
C LEU A 106 9.44 -8.05 7.76
N LYS A 107 10.50 -7.91 6.97
CA LYS A 107 11.88 -8.16 7.39
C LYS A 107 12.32 -7.14 8.43
N LYS A 108 13.37 -7.47 9.17
CA LYS A 108 14.02 -6.53 10.10
C LYS A 108 14.54 -5.32 9.29
N GLY A 109 14.14 -4.14 9.70
CA GLY A 109 14.48 -2.89 8.98
C GLY A 109 13.60 -2.61 7.77
N GLY A 110 12.60 -3.45 7.52
CA GLY A 110 11.59 -3.22 6.49
C GLY A 110 10.69 -2.02 6.81
N ARG A 111 9.97 -1.54 5.80
CA ARG A 111 9.17 -0.31 5.89
C ARG A 111 7.75 -0.53 5.41
N ILE A 112 6.80 0.12 6.09
CA ILE A 112 5.41 0.22 5.64
C ILE A 112 5.16 1.65 5.17
N VAL A 113 4.45 1.80 4.05
CA VAL A 113 3.91 3.08 3.61
C VAL A 113 2.41 2.91 3.40
N ILE A 114 1.63 3.77 4.06
CA ILE A 114 0.15 3.76 3.95
C ILE A 114 -0.28 5.11 3.42
N TRP A 115 -1.01 5.11 2.31
CA TRP A 115 -1.73 6.27 1.83
C TRP A 115 -3.02 6.46 2.63
N SER A 116 -3.37 7.72 2.91
CA SER A 116 -4.60 8.08 3.61
C SER A 116 -5.17 9.38 3.04
N ALA A 117 -6.49 9.46 2.95
CA ALA A 117 -7.21 10.66 2.50
C ALA A 117 -7.00 11.87 3.44
N GLY A 118 -6.48 11.65 4.63
CA GLY A 118 -6.16 12.67 5.61
C GLY A 118 -5.52 12.11 6.87
N PRO A 119 -5.24 12.93 7.88
CA PRO A 119 -4.71 12.47 9.15
C PRO A 119 -5.77 11.69 9.94
N ASP A 120 -5.38 10.57 10.57
CA ASP A 120 -6.21 9.77 11.47
C ASP A 120 -5.53 9.61 12.84
N LEU A 121 -6.01 10.40 13.80
CA LEU A 121 -5.48 10.38 15.16
C LEU A 121 -5.71 9.06 15.90
N LYS A 122 -6.77 8.31 15.57
CA LYS A 122 -7.03 6.99 16.17
C LYS A 122 -6.03 5.97 15.67
N PHE A 123 -5.74 6.00 14.37
CA PHE A 123 -4.72 5.15 13.77
C PHE A 123 -3.33 5.49 14.30
N GLU A 124 -2.99 6.79 14.38
CA GLU A 124 -1.72 7.24 14.94
C GLU A 124 -1.51 6.78 16.40
N LYS A 125 -2.58 6.86 17.21
CA LYS A 125 -2.54 6.33 18.58
C LYS A 125 -2.26 4.83 18.60
N ARG A 126 -2.95 4.06 17.73
CA ARG A 126 -2.69 2.62 17.60
C ARG A 126 -1.23 2.32 17.22
N LEU A 127 -0.68 3.05 16.25
CA LEU A 127 0.74 2.89 15.87
C LEU A 127 1.67 3.14 17.05
N GLY A 128 1.40 4.16 17.87
CA GLY A 128 2.17 4.45 19.09
C GLY A 128 2.13 3.32 20.12
N GLU A 129 0.98 2.64 20.26
CA GLU A 129 0.82 1.49 21.17
C GLU A 129 1.68 0.28 20.75
N PHE A 130 1.99 0.15 19.47
CA PHE A 130 2.88 -0.89 18.93
C PHE A 130 4.37 -0.52 18.94
N CYS A 131 4.74 0.59 19.59
CA CYS A 131 6.13 1.10 19.57
C CYS A 131 6.69 1.32 18.16
N CYS A 132 5.82 1.48 17.16
CA CYS A 132 6.23 1.78 15.79
C CYS A 132 6.65 3.25 15.70
N LYS A 133 7.85 3.49 15.19
CA LYS A 133 8.23 4.84 14.77
C LYS A 133 7.55 5.14 13.44
N PHE A 134 6.80 6.22 13.38
CA PHE A 134 6.17 6.64 12.14
C PHE A 134 6.41 8.12 11.85
N GLN A 135 6.36 8.47 10.59
CA GLN A 135 6.40 9.84 10.09
C GLN A 135 5.15 10.12 9.28
N ARG A 136 4.67 11.34 9.35
CA ARG A 136 3.58 11.87 8.52
C ARG A 136 4.19 12.72 7.41
N VAL A 137 3.88 12.37 6.18
CA VAL A 137 4.26 13.15 5.01
C VAL A 137 2.99 13.64 4.36
N ALA A 138 2.77 14.95 4.42
CA ALA A 138 1.62 15.57 3.76
C ALA A 138 1.82 15.54 2.24
N ALA A 139 0.86 14.96 1.52
CA ALA A 139 0.92 14.80 0.08
C ALA A 139 -0.13 15.67 -0.61
N LYS A 140 0.26 16.30 -1.73
CA LYS A 140 -0.65 17.03 -2.61
C LYS A 140 -1.35 16.06 -3.55
N VAL A 141 -2.57 16.38 -3.94
CA VAL A 141 -3.34 15.63 -4.94
C VAL A 141 -2.65 15.66 -6.31
N HIS A 142 -2.01 16.79 -6.63
CA HIS A 142 -1.20 17.04 -7.84
C HIS A 142 -0.24 18.22 -7.57
N ASP A 143 0.78 18.38 -8.39
CA ASP A 143 1.82 19.40 -8.21
C ASP A 143 1.30 20.84 -8.11
N GLY A 144 0.23 21.16 -8.82
CA GLY A 144 -0.42 22.48 -8.78
C GLY A 144 -1.35 22.71 -7.57
N ALA A 145 -1.57 21.72 -6.72
CA ALA A 145 -2.47 21.84 -5.58
C ALA A 145 -1.92 22.83 -4.54
N LYS A 146 -2.77 23.78 -4.13
CA LYS A 146 -2.39 24.83 -3.14
C LYS A 146 -2.14 24.26 -1.74
N ARG A 147 -2.81 23.15 -1.38
CA ARG A 147 -2.72 22.50 -0.05
C ARG A 147 -2.57 21.00 -0.21
N ALA A 148 -1.75 20.40 0.64
CA ALA A 148 -1.74 18.96 0.82
C ALA A 148 -3.01 18.54 1.57
N ARG A 149 -3.74 17.57 1.01
CA ARG A 149 -4.96 17.01 1.61
C ARG A 149 -4.78 15.56 2.02
N HIS A 150 -3.86 14.84 1.36
CA HIS A 150 -3.57 13.46 1.64
C HIS A 150 -2.40 13.31 2.61
N MET A 151 -2.31 12.16 3.21
CA MET A 151 -1.26 11.82 4.16
C MET A 151 -0.61 10.49 3.75
N LEU A 152 0.71 10.44 3.79
CA LEU A 152 1.46 9.20 3.76
C LEU A 152 2.00 8.93 5.17
N TYR A 153 1.65 7.77 5.71
CA TYR A 153 2.26 7.25 6.92
C TYR A 153 3.41 6.35 6.55
N THR A 154 4.63 6.75 6.88
CA THR A 154 5.82 5.91 6.75
C THR A 154 6.13 5.31 8.10
N ILE A 155 6.08 4.00 8.23
CA ILE A 155 6.15 3.28 9.49
C ILE A 155 7.37 2.36 9.46
N ASN A 156 8.20 2.45 10.49
CA ASN A 156 9.34 1.56 10.70
C ASN A 156 9.07 0.79 11.99
N PRO A 157 8.66 -0.49 11.91
CA PRO A 157 8.55 -1.35 13.07
C PRO A 157 9.92 -1.55 13.73
N ASN A 158 9.94 -1.58 15.06
CA ASN A 158 11.17 -1.80 15.84
C ASN A 158 11.66 -3.24 15.74
#